data_0f360bf06ac7a4f1490cda2b5aea6a0b
#
_entry.id   0f360bf06ac7a4f1490cda2b5aea6a0b
#
_cell.length_a   1.000
_cell.length_b   1.000
_cell.length_c   1.000
_cell.angle_alpha   90.00
_cell.angle_beta   90.00
_cell.angle_gamma   90.00
#
_symmetry.space_group_name_H-M   'P 1'
#
loop_
_entity.id
_entity.type
_entity.pdbx_description
1 polymer ?
#
loop_
_entity_poly.entity_id
_entity_poly.type
_entity_poly.pdbx_seq_one_letter_code
_entity_poly.pdbx_strand_id
1 'polypeptide(L)'
;MNKPAEFNPQVKLETVPVWINGKALAPSGRSGEVFNPATGQVTKKVVFADSSLVDAAVRAAAAAFPAWRDTPVLRRARVMQKFLELLEKNQKALAATLSEEHGKMLDDAMGSVQRGIEVVEFACGIPHLLKGEYSENVGTQVDTHTLRQPVGVCAGITPFNFPVMVPLWMFPLAIACGNTFILKPSEKVPSASVRMAELFKQAGLPDGVLNVIHGDKATVDALLLHPQINAVSFVGSTPIAKYIYETAAKAGKRVQALGGAKNHAVVLPDADLEFAADALIGAAYGSAGERCMAISAVVAVGAAGDPLVKLLEKKAKQIKLGVDMGPLVTRQHRDEVASYIDIGLKEGARLVVDARKQQTPQEGFYLGTSLFDRVTPEMEIYKNEIFGPILIVLRANTIDEAISIINKNPYANGTAIFTESGGAARRFENEVQVGMVGINVPIPVPVAFYSFGGWKSSLFGDLHMHGTEAVKFYTRTKVVTTRWPHQDTPAPGFDMPTLS
;
A
#
# COMPACT_ATOMS: atom_id res chain seq x y z
N MET A 1 41.27 -17.86 0.18
CA MET A 1 40.19 -18.50 0.96
C MET A 1 40.08 -17.72 2.27
N ASN A 2 39.25 -16.66 2.30
CA ASN A 2 38.97 -15.93 3.54
C ASN A 2 37.75 -16.59 4.20
N LYS A 3 37.95 -17.01 5.46
CA LYS A 3 36.91 -17.56 6.31
C LYS A 3 35.77 -16.52 6.42
N PRO A 4 34.48 -16.93 6.41
CA PRO A 4 33.39 -16.03 6.75
C PRO A 4 33.65 -15.46 8.15
N ALA A 5 33.36 -14.16 8.33
CA ALA A 5 33.48 -13.50 9.63
C ALA A 5 32.69 -14.29 10.68
N GLU A 6 33.40 -14.74 11.72
CA GLU A 6 32.76 -15.47 12.84
C GLU A 6 31.77 -14.56 13.51
N PHE A 7 30.55 -15.06 13.65
CA PHE A 7 29.45 -14.42 14.43
C PHE A 7 29.98 -14.14 15.85
N ASN A 8 30.09 -12.87 16.20
CA ASN A 8 30.44 -12.47 17.56
C ASN A 8 29.18 -12.48 18.45
N PRO A 9 29.02 -13.46 19.36
CA PRO A 9 27.78 -13.64 20.12
C PRO A 9 27.55 -12.59 21.23
N GLN A 10 28.38 -11.54 21.33
CA GLN A 10 28.30 -10.53 22.40
C GLN A 10 27.64 -9.22 22.00
N VAL A 11 27.23 -9.01 20.76
CA VAL A 11 26.44 -7.84 20.40
C VAL A 11 24.98 -8.10 20.77
N LYS A 12 24.51 -7.50 21.87
CA LYS A 12 23.09 -7.54 22.25
C LYS A 12 22.30 -6.75 21.20
N LEU A 13 21.61 -7.46 20.32
CA LEU A 13 20.75 -6.84 19.30
C LEU A 13 19.66 -6.00 19.96
N GLU A 14 19.43 -4.81 19.45
CA GLU A 14 18.32 -3.96 19.87
C GLU A 14 16.99 -4.65 19.55
N THR A 15 16.04 -4.60 20.50
CA THR A 15 14.68 -5.11 20.27
C THR A 15 13.77 -3.95 19.90
N VAL A 16 13.13 -4.04 18.75
CA VAL A 16 12.12 -3.06 18.32
C VAL A 16 10.92 -3.18 19.26
N PRO A 17 10.55 -2.09 19.98
CA PRO A 17 9.45 -2.14 20.93
C PRO A 17 8.09 -2.18 20.22
N VAL A 18 7.07 -2.68 20.90
CA VAL A 18 5.67 -2.39 20.56
C VAL A 18 5.26 -1.06 21.17
N TRP A 19 4.25 -0.41 20.60
CA TRP A 19 3.71 0.85 21.12
C TRP A 19 2.27 0.64 21.56
N ILE A 20 2.02 0.62 22.87
CA ILE A 20 0.68 0.40 23.42
C ILE A 20 0.37 1.47 24.46
N ASN A 21 -0.81 2.06 24.36
CA ASN A 21 -1.29 3.08 25.29
C ASN A 21 -0.28 4.21 25.53
N GLY A 22 0.30 4.73 24.42
CA GLY A 22 1.25 5.83 24.45
C GLY A 22 2.63 5.50 25.02
N LYS A 23 3.00 4.22 25.15
CA LYS A 23 4.28 3.77 25.72
C LYS A 23 4.96 2.75 24.83
N ALA A 24 6.28 2.87 24.70
CA ALA A 24 7.12 1.84 24.12
C ALA A 24 7.32 0.72 25.16
N LEU A 25 7.03 -0.51 24.77
CA LEU A 25 7.17 -1.70 25.60
C LEU A 25 8.06 -2.71 24.89
N ALA A 26 8.93 -3.39 25.63
CA ALA A 26 9.78 -4.47 25.12
C ALA A 26 9.26 -5.82 25.67
N PRO A 27 8.25 -6.44 25.02
CA PRO A 27 7.72 -7.70 25.47
C PRO A 27 8.74 -8.83 25.28
N SER A 28 8.58 -9.92 26.02
CA SER A 28 9.28 -11.19 25.79
C SER A 28 8.39 -12.12 24.97
N GLY A 29 8.98 -13.04 24.23
CA GLY A 29 8.23 -14.02 23.46
C GLY A 29 8.92 -14.47 22.16
N ARG A 30 8.14 -15.06 21.27
CA ARG A 30 8.61 -15.41 19.92
C ARG A 30 9.08 -14.14 19.20
N SER A 31 10.17 -14.24 18.45
CA SER A 31 10.76 -13.08 17.77
C SER A 31 11.25 -13.43 16.39
N GLY A 32 11.34 -12.42 15.53
CA GLY A 32 12.00 -12.47 14.23
C GLY A 32 13.23 -11.59 14.19
N GLU A 33 14.02 -11.76 13.15
CA GLU A 33 15.22 -10.97 12.88
C GLU A 33 14.91 -9.86 11.88
N VAL A 34 15.48 -8.67 12.10
CA VAL A 34 15.44 -7.55 11.18
C VAL A 34 16.83 -7.41 10.57
N PHE A 35 16.89 -7.47 9.26
CA PHE A 35 18.15 -7.41 8.50
C PHE A 35 18.40 -6.00 7.96
N ASN A 36 19.67 -5.69 7.77
CA ASN A 36 20.06 -4.68 6.79
C ASN A 36 20.30 -5.41 5.45
N PRO A 37 19.43 -5.26 4.45
CA PRO A 37 19.54 -6.00 3.20
C PRO A 37 20.81 -5.65 2.39
N ALA A 38 21.38 -4.45 2.59
CA ALA A 38 22.60 -4.04 1.91
C ALA A 38 23.86 -4.77 2.40
N THR A 39 23.86 -5.23 3.65
CA THR A 39 24.97 -6.00 4.24
C THR A 39 24.62 -7.46 4.46
N GLY A 40 23.32 -7.80 4.50
CA GLY A 40 22.84 -9.13 4.84
C GLY A 40 22.94 -9.47 6.33
N GLN A 41 23.29 -8.50 7.18
CA GLN A 41 23.47 -8.70 8.61
C GLN A 41 22.17 -8.45 9.38
N VAL A 42 22.00 -9.18 10.48
CA VAL A 42 20.91 -8.93 11.45
C VAL A 42 21.28 -7.69 12.27
N THR A 43 20.40 -6.68 12.27
CA THR A 43 20.64 -5.43 12.99
C THR A 43 19.76 -5.32 14.26
N LYS A 44 18.55 -5.88 14.22
CA LYS A 44 17.58 -5.78 15.31
C LYS A 44 16.79 -7.09 15.45
N LYS A 45 16.04 -7.21 16.58
CA LYS A 45 15.01 -8.23 16.79
C LYS A 45 13.64 -7.58 16.92
N VAL A 46 12.61 -8.29 16.51
CA VAL A 46 11.21 -7.87 16.68
C VAL A 46 10.43 -8.99 17.35
N VAL A 47 9.73 -8.67 18.46
CA VAL A 47 8.94 -9.65 19.19
C VAL A 47 7.54 -9.73 18.58
N PHE A 48 7.06 -10.96 18.37
CA PHE A 48 5.73 -11.23 17.83
C PHE A 48 4.68 -11.22 18.95
N ALA A 49 3.67 -10.38 18.79
CA ALA A 49 2.57 -10.29 19.73
C ALA A 49 1.77 -11.60 19.75
N ASP A 50 1.59 -12.15 20.93
CA ASP A 50 0.63 -13.20 21.19
C ASP A 50 -0.80 -12.64 21.37
N SER A 51 -1.76 -13.51 21.60
CA SER A 51 -3.16 -13.12 21.78
C SER A 51 -3.36 -12.18 22.96
N SER A 52 -2.58 -12.30 24.02
CA SER A 52 -2.69 -11.45 25.21
C SER A 52 -2.22 -10.04 24.94
N LEU A 53 -1.14 -9.87 24.18
CA LEU A 53 -0.62 -8.56 23.78
C LEU A 53 -1.51 -7.88 22.74
N VAL A 54 -2.09 -8.66 21.81
CA VAL A 54 -3.13 -8.16 20.87
C VAL A 54 -4.33 -7.64 21.67
N ASP A 55 -4.85 -8.42 22.63
CA ASP A 55 -5.98 -8.03 23.46
C ASP A 55 -5.67 -6.77 24.31
N ALA A 56 -4.45 -6.63 24.84
CA ALA A 56 -4.02 -5.42 25.55
C ALA A 56 -4.05 -4.17 24.65
N ALA A 57 -3.57 -4.29 23.39
CA ALA A 57 -3.61 -3.20 22.42
C ALA A 57 -5.05 -2.82 22.05
N VAL A 58 -5.92 -3.83 21.84
CA VAL A 58 -7.34 -3.60 21.51
C VAL A 58 -8.08 -2.96 22.68
N ARG A 59 -7.85 -3.43 23.93
CA ARG A 59 -8.45 -2.79 25.10
C ARG A 59 -8.02 -1.33 25.26
N ALA A 60 -6.73 -1.03 25.04
CA ALA A 60 -6.25 0.35 25.07
C ALA A 60 -6.96 1.22 24.02
N ALA A 61 -7.11 0.71 22.79
CA ALA A 61 -7.82 1.38 21.71
C ALA A 61 -9.31 1.57 22.02
N ALA A 62 -9.98 0.54 22.55
CA ALA A 62 -11.40 0.60 22.91
C ALA A 62 -11.67 1.58 24.06
N ALA A 63 -10.78 1.63 25.06
CA ALA A 63 -10.90 2.58 26.18
C ALA A 63 -10.69 4.04 25.73
N ALA A 64 -9.81 4.30 24.78
CA ALA A 64 -9.55 5.64 24.22
C ALA A 64 -10.66 6.13 23.26
N PHE A 65 -11.39 5.20 22.63
CA PHE A 65 -12.33 5.50 21.55
C PHE A 65 -13.42 6.51 21.94
N PRO A 66 -14.18 6.39 23.05
CA PRO A 66 -15.27 7.32 23.35
C PRO A 66 -14.80 8.77 23.46
N ALA A 67 -13.72 9.03 24.18
CA ALA A 67 -13.19 10.38 24.36
C ALA A 67 -12.66 10.96 23.05
N TRP A 68 -11.98 10.13 22.23
CA TRP A 68 -11.47 10.58 20.93
C TRP A 68 -12.60 10.83 19.92
N ARG A 69 -13.60 9.96 19.85
CA ARG A 69 -14.81 10.16 19.04
C ARG A 69 -15.49 11.48 19.35
N ASP A 70 -15.63 11.81 20.62
CA ASP A 70 -16.33 13.00 21.10
C ASP A 70 -15.44 14.27 21.02
N THR A 71 -14.17 14.13 20.70
CA THR A 71 -13.26 15.27 20.46
C THR A 71 -13.72 16.04 19.23
N PRO A 72 -13.95 17.38 19.32
CA PRO A 72 -14.36 18.20 18.19
C PRO A 72 -13.44 18.01 16.98
N VAL A 73 -14.04 17.90 15.79
CA VAL A 73 -13.30 17.60 14.55
C VAL A 73 -12.16 18.57 14.28
N LEU A 74 -12.34 19.86 14.60
CA LEU A 74 -11.28 20.86 14.45
C LEU A 74 -10.09 20.63 15.41
N ARG A 75 -10.33 20.11 16.60
CA ARG A 75 -9.25 19.71 17.52
C ARG A 75 -8.47 18.51 16.98
N ARG A 76 -9.17 17.52 16.42
CA ARG A 76 -8.52 16.38 15.77
C ARG A 76 -7.66 16.84 14.57
N ALA A 77 -8.18 17.77 13.75
CA ALA A 77 -7.43 18.35 12.64
C ALA A 77 -6.16 19.08 13.09
N ARG A 78 -6.20 19.80 14.21
CA ARG A 78 -5.00 20.47 14.77
C ARG A 78 -3.93 19.49 15.25
N VAL A 79 -4.33 18.37 15.83
CA VAL A 79 -3.37 17.29 16.18
C VAL A 79 -2.75 16.71 14.91
N MET A 80 -3.55 16.53 13.85
CA MET A 80 -3.07 16.07 12.55
C MET A 80 -2.08 17.04 11.90
N GLN A 81 -2.35 18.37 11.97
CA GLN A 81 -1.42 19.40 11.48
C GLN A 81 -0.07 19.39 12.20
N LYS A 82 -0.08 19.24 13.53
CA LYS A 82 1.17 19.09 14.29
C LYS A 82 1.92 17.80 13.94
N PHE A 83 1.19 16.73 13.66
CA PHE A 83 1.80 15.48 13.21
C PHE A 83 2.45 15.65 11.83
N LEU A 84 1.80 16.36 10.91
CA LEU A 84 2.35 16.71 9.60
C LEU A 84 3.69 17.44 9.76
N GLU A 85 3.72 18.53 10.56
CA GLU A 85 4.96 19.29 10.83
C GLU A 85 6.10 18.42 11.39
N LEU A 86 5.75 17.47 12.28
CA LEU A 86 6.73 16.57 12.87
C LEU A 86 7.24 15.53 11.86
N LEU A 87 6.39 15.04 10.97
CA LEU A 87 6.80 14.14 9.89
C LEU A 87 7.75 14.83 8.92
N GLU A 88 7.44 16.05 8.50
CA GLU A 88 8.30 16.85 7.62
C GLU A 88 9.69 17.10 8.24
N LYS A 89 9.73 17.48 9.52
CA LYS A 89 11.00 17.66 10.26
C LYS A 89 11.81 16.38 10.41
N ASN A 90 11.16 15.22 10.46
CA ASN A 90 11.79 13.92 10.63
C ASN A 90 11.91 13.11 9.32
N GLN A 91 11.59 13.69 8.17
CA GLN A 91 11.53 12.98 6.88
C GLN A 91 12.84 12.25 6.55
N LYS A 92 13.99 12.93 6.72
CA LYS A 92 15.32 12.32 6.47
C LYS A 92 15.62 11.15 7.40
N ALA A 93 15.26 11.26 8.68
CA ALA A 93 15.48 10.19 9.66
C ALA A 93 14.59 8.97 9.36
N LEU A 94 13.33 9.19 9.00
CA LEU A 94 12.43 8.13 8.55
C LEU A 94 12.96 7.46 7.28
N ALA A 95 13.39 8.23 6.29
CA ALA A 95 13.96 7.70 5.05
C ALA A 95 15.24 6.88 5.30
N ALA A 96 16.13 7.32 6.21
CA ALA A 96 17.31 6.56 6.58
C ALA A 96 16.95 5.21 7.23
N THR A 97 15.94 5.19 8.13
CA THR A 97 15.41 3.94 8.70
C THR A 97 14.86 3.00 7.62
N LEU A 98 14.18 3.55 6.61
CA LEU A 98 13.70 2.75 5.48
C LEU A 98 14.84 2.16 4.68
N SER A 99 15.87 2.95 4.36
CA SER A 99 17.03 2.46 3.62
C SER A 99 17.75 1.36 4.40
N GLU A 100 17.88 1.50 5.71
CA GLU A 100 18.53 0.49 6.56
C GLU A 100 17.78 -0.85 6.61
N GLU A 101 16.43 -0.82 6.79
CA GLU A 101 15.65 -2.05 7.01
C GLU A 101 15.07 -2.64 5.72
N HIS A 102 14.85 -1.82 4.67
CA HIS A 102 14.34 -2.28 3.40
C HIS A 102 15.41 -2.45 2.32
N GLY A 103 16.49 -1.67 2.37
CA GLY A 103 17.53 -1.66 1.35
C GLY A 103 17.31 -0.70 0.18
N LYS A 104 16.18 0.00 0.09
CA LYS A 104 15.94 0.98 -0.99
C LYS A 104 16.90 2.16 -0.88
N MET A 105 17.25 2.76 -2.03
CA MET A 105 18.11 3.92 -2.08
C MET A 105 17.48 5.10 -1.33
N LEU A 106 18.31 5.97 -0.76
CA LEU A 106 17.86 7.05 0.12
C LEU A 106 16.87 7.99 -0.59
N ASP A 107 17.09 8.34 -1.84
CA ASP A 107 16.22 9.23 -2.61
C ASP A 107 14.85 8.59 -2.84
N ASP A 108 14.80 7.28 -3.13
CA ASP A 108 13.54 6.53 -3.24
C ASP A 108 12.82 6.45 -1.87
N ALA A 109 13.58 6.26 -0.78
CA ALA A 109 13.03 6.30 0.57
C ALA A 109 12.45 7.68 0.91
N MET A 110 13.15 8.78 0.56
CA MET A 110 12.65 10.16 0.72
C MET A 110 11.34 10.37 -0.04
N GLY A 111 11.27 9.95 -1.30
CA GLY A 111 10.06 10.02 -2.11
C GLY A 111 8.91 9.21 -1.50
N SER A 112 9.20 8.02 -0.97
CA SER A 112 8.21 7.18 -0.30
C SER A 112 7.63 7.85 0.96
N VAL A 113 8.48 8.49 1.77
CA VAL A 113 8.03 9.24 2.96
C VAL A 113 7.19 10.44 2.55
N GLN A 114 7.61 11.20 1.52
CA GLN A 114 6.88 12.34 1.00
C GLN A 114 5.46 11.97 0.57
N ARG A 115 5.29 10.88 -0.17
CA ARG A 115 3.96 10.40 -0.59
C ARG A 115 3.06 10.00 0.58
N GLY A 116 3.64 9.54 1.70
CA GLY A 116 2.89 9.31 2.94
C GLY A 116 2.48 10.62 3.62
N ILE A 117 3.38 11.61 3.67
CA ILE A 117 3.14 12.95 4.23
C ILE A 117 1.96 13.63 3.52
N GLU A 118 1.87 13.55 2.20
CA GLU A 118 0.76 14.12 1.41
C GLU A 118 -0.62 13.57 1.84
N VAL A 119 -0.71 12.32 2.28
CA VAL A 119 -1.97 11.76 2.79
C VAL A 119 -2.30 12.32 4.18
N VAL A 120 -1.30 12.59 5.01
CA VAL A 120 -1.51 13.27 6.30
C VAL A 120 -1.98 14.72 6.07
N GLU A 121 -1.40 15.41 5.08
CA GLU A 121 -1.86 16.74 4.65
C GLU A 121 -3.33 16.70 4.24
N PHE A 122 -3.75 15.74 3.41
CA PHE A 122 -5.15 15.53 3.06
C PHE A 122 -6.03 15.29 4.30
N ALA A 123 -5.55 14.51 5.28
CA ALA A 123 -6.27 14.24 6.52
C ALA A 123 -6.47 15.49 7.39
N CYS A 124 -5.63 16.52 7.26
CA CYS A 124 -5.82 17.82 7.92
C CYS A 124 -7.11 18.53 7.47
N GLY A 125 -7.60 18.23 6.25
CA GLY A 125 -8.87 18.71 5.70
C GLY A 125 -10.12 18.01 6.24
N ILE A 126 -10.00 17.12 7.22
CA ILE A 126 -11.11 16.29 7.73
C ILE A 126 -12.38 17.08 8.13
N PRO A 127 -12.32 18.34 8.65
CA PRO A 127 -13.53 19.09 8.96
C PRO A 127 -14.44 19.30 7.75
N HIS A 128 -13.89 19.38 6.54
CA HIS A 128 -14.66 19.53 5.30
C HIS A 128 -15.19 18.19 4.79
N LEU A 129 -14.46 17.11 5.04
CA LEU A 129 -14.78 15.77 4.53
C LEU A 129 -15.83 15.04 5.36
N LEU A 130 -16.03 15.43 6.63
CA LEU A 130 -17.03 14.82 7.54
C LEU A 130 -18.38 15.52 7.51
N LYS A 131 -18.56 16.57 6.69
CA LYS A 131 -19.87 17.21 6.52
C LYS A 131 -20.90 16.22 6.02
N GLY A 132 -22.10 16.29 6.60
CA GLY A 132 -23.28 15.60 6.10
C GLY A 132 -24.10 16.47 5.14
N GLU A 133 -25.18 15.91 4.65
CA GLU A 133 -26.16 16.57 3.80
C GLU A 133 -27.38 16.94 4.65
N TYR A 134 -28.09 18.00 4.28
CA TYR A 134 -29.32 18.45 4.93
C TYR A 134 -30.36 18.78 3.88
N SER A 135 -31.59 18.31 4.07
CA SER A 135 -32.77 18.64 3.27
C SER A 135 -33.88 19.10 4.18
N GLU A 136 -34.30 20.34 3.99
CA GLU A 136 -35.43 20.92 4.69
C GLU A 136 -36.75 20.52 4.00
N ASN A 137 -37.79 20.30 4.78
CA ASN A 137 -39.15 20.02 4.29
C ASN A 137 -39.23 18.86 3.27
N VAL A 138 -38.57 17.73 3.56
CA VAL A 138 -38.71 16.50 2.75
C VAL A 138 -40.13 15.91 2.85
N GLY A 139 -40.95 16.40 3.79
CA GLY A 139 -42.38 16.22 3.99
C GLY A 139 -42.89 17.39 4.81
N THR A 140 -44.18 17.48 5.05
CA THR A 140 -44.76 18.59 5.82
C THR A 140 -44.17 18.67 7.23
N GLN A 141 -43.36 19.70 7.51
CA GLN A 141 -42.63 19.93 8.77
C GLN A 141 -41.65 18.80 9.12
N VAL A 142 -41.09 18.16 8.11
CA VAL A 142 -40.10 17.07 8.29
C VAL A 142 -38.79 17.43 7.59
N ASP A 143 -37.71 17.45 8.35
CA ASP A 143 -36.36 17.64 7.85
C ASP A 143 -35.59 16.32 7.89
N THR A 144 -34.62 16.16 6.99
CA THR A 144 -33.74 15.01 6.99
C THR A 144 -32.29 15.47 6.83
N HIS A 145 -31.40 14.91 7.64
CA HIS A 145 -29.96 15.16 7.51
C HIS A 145 -29.14 13.89 7.74
N THR A 146 -27.89 13.95 7.32
CA THR A 146 -26.94 12.84 7.51
C THR A 146 -25.81 13.25 8.45
N LEU A 147 -25.35 12.28 9.24
CA LEU A 147 -24.17 12.39 10.10
C LEU A 147 -23.18 11.30 9.72
N ARG A 148 -21.89 11.65 9.63
CA ARG A 148 -20.79 10.67 9.49
C ARG A 148 -20.21 10.39 10.86
N GLN A 149 -20.29 9.16 11.32
CA GLN A 149 -19.77 8.71 12.62
C GLN A 149 -18.67 7.67 12.44
N PRO A 150 -17.60 7.68 13.28
CA PRO A 150 -16.53 6.69 13.20
C PRO A 150 -17.05 5.27 13.43
N VAL A 151 -16.39 4.30 12.81
CA VAL A 151 -16.76 2.89 12.92
C VAL A 151 -16.35 2.25 14.25
N GLY A 152 -15.30 2.77 14.93
CA GLY A 152 -14.81 2.26 16.21
C GLY A 152 -13.31 1.97 16.22
N VAL A 153 -12.91 0.82 16.74
CA VAL A 153 -11.53 0.34 16.69
C VAL A 153 -11.24 -0.24 15.31
N CYS A 154 -10.20 0.28 14.65
CA CYS A 154 -9.75 -0.17 13.35
C CYS A 154 -8.37 -0.84 13.45
N ALA A 155 -8.09 -1.78 12.56
CA ALA A 155 -6.78 -2.39 12.42
C ALA A 155 -6.22 -2.19 11.02
N GLY A 156 -4.89 -2.00 10.92
CA GLY A 156 -4.16 -1.93 9.68
C GLY A 156 -3.00 -2.92 9.65
N ILE A 157 -2.87 -3.67 8.56
CA ILE A 157 -1.80 -4.63 8.35
C ILE A 157 -1.07 -4.22 7.09
N THR A 158 0.22 -3.87 7.19
CA THR A 158 0.96 -3.24 6.11
C THR A 158 2.16 -4.06 5.64
N PRO A 159 2.52 -3.96 4.34
CA PRO A 159 3.61 -4.71 3.74
C PRO A 159 4.98 -4.10 4.08
N PHE A 160 6.04 -4.79 3.65
CA PHE A 160 7.41 -4.38 3.89
C PHE A 160 7.92 -3.29 2.95
N ASN A 161 7.36 -3.17 1.75
CA ASN A 161 7.96 -2.37 0.67
C ASN A 161 7.77 -0.86 0.81
N PHE A 162 6.76 -0.41 1.57
CA PHE A 162 6.49 1.00 1.88
C PHE A 162 6.13 1.19 3.36
N PRO A 163 7.09 1.00 4.29
CA PRO A 163 6.81 0.91 5.72
C PRO A 163 6.47 2.25 6.40
N VAL A 164 6.52 3.36 5.67
CA VAL A 164 5.99 4.67 6.09
C VAL A 164 4.75 5.03 5.28
N MET A 165 4.84 4.97 3.95
CA MET A 165 3.77 5.42 3.05
C MET A 165 2.46 4.66 3.30
N VAL A 166 2.48 3.33 3.30
CA VAL A 166 1.25 2.54 3.43
C VAL A 166 0.60 2.65 4.81
N PRO A 167 1.33 2.63 5.95
CA PRO A 167 0.74 2.99 7.23
C PRO A 167 0.07 4.37 7.24
N LEU A 168 0.70 5.38 6.62
CA LEU A 168 0.15 6.74 6.52
C LEU A 168 -1.08 6.82 5.60
N TRP A 169 -1.34 5.85 4.75
CA TRP A 169 -2.60 5.75 4.02
C TRP A 169 -3.78 5.35 4.90
N MET A 170 -3.51 4.68 6.03
CA MET A 170 -4.52 4.04 6.87
C MET A 170 -4.81 4.84 8.14
N PHE A 171 -3.87 4.83 9.12
CA PHE A 171 -4.16 5.32 10.46
C PHE A 171 -4.44 6.83 10.54
N PRO A 172 -3.81 7.74 9.75
CA PRO A 172 -4.12 9.17 9.86
C PRO A 172 -5.58 9.47 9.52
N LEU A 173 -6.10 8.90 8.44
CA LEU A 173 -7.49 9.10 8.02
C LEU A 173 -8.48 8.44 8.98
N ALA A 174 -8.18 7.23 9.46
CA ALA A 174 -9.00 6.57 10.48
C ALA A 174 -9.11 7.42 11.75
N ILE A 175 -7.97 7.91 12.25
CA ILE A 175 -7.87 8.73 13.47
C ILE A 175 -8.53 10.10 13.27
N ALA A 176 -8.30 10.76 12.14
CA ALA A 176 -8.96 12.02 11.80
C ALA A 176 -10.49 11.89 11.76
N CYS A 177 -11.01 10.76 11.27
CA CYS A 177 -12.44 10.44 11.31
C CYS A 177 -12.98 10.20 12.74
N GLY A 178 -12.12 10.04 13.74
CA GLY A 178 -12.52 9.82 15.15
C GLY A 178 -12.43 8.37 15.60
N ASN A 179 -11.81 7.49 14.82
CA ASN A 179 -11.53 6.11 15.21
C ASN A 179 -10.26 6.00 16.06
N THR A 180 -10.10 4.85 16.72
CA THR A 180 -8.81 4.41 17.26
C THR A 180 -8.22 3.34 16.35
N PHE A 181 -6.90 3.14 16.41
CA PHE A 181 -6.20 2.34 15.42
C PHE A 181 -5.13 1.44 16.03
N ILE A 182 -5.06 0.21 15.50
CA ILE A 182 -3.99 -0.74 15.78
C ILE A 182 -3.26 -1.02 14.48
N LEU A 183 -1.99 -0.68 14.43
CA LEU A 183 -1.12 -0.92 13.28
C LEU A 183 -0.26 -2.16 13.53
N LYS A 184 -0.31 -3.11 12.59
CA LYS A 184 0.64 -4.22 12.51
C LYS A 184 1.48 -4.04 11.25
N PRO A 185 2.67 -3.40 11.33
CA PRO A 185 3.58 -3.31 10.19
C PRO A 185 4.20 -4.68 9.87
N SER A 186 4.87 -4.76 8.71
CA SER A 186 5.69 -5.94 8.42
C SER A 186 6.79 -6.10 9.47
N GLU A 187 7.00 -7.33 9.91
CA GLU A 187 8.05 -7.72 10.84
C GLU A 187 9.46 -7.55 10.25
N LYS A 188 9.57 -7.40 8.93
CA LYS A 188 10.86 -7.18 8.23
C LYS A 188 11.35 -5.74 8.35
N VAL A 189 10.44 -4.77 8.53
CA VAL A 189 10.72 -3.32 8.50
C VAL A 189 9.89 -2.58 9.58
N PRO A 190 10.02 -2.93 10.86
CA PRO A 190 9.09 -2.51 11.91
C PRO A 190 9.37 -1.12 12.48
N SER A 191 10.61 -0.62 12.45
CA SER A 191 11.06 0.51 13.28
C SER A 191 10.38 1.83 12.92
N ALA A 192 10.16 2.10 11.63
CA ALA A 192 9.55 3.36 11.19
C ALA A 192 8.13 3.56 11.74
N SER A 193 7.35 2.47 11.91
CA SER A 193 5.99 2.54 12.44
C SER A 193 5.95 2.94 13.91
N VAL A 194 6.90 2.47 14.71
CA VAL A 194 7.05 2.89 16.12
C VAL A 194 7.44 4.36 16.18
N ARG A 195 8.39 4.79 15.36
CA ARG A 195 8.80 6.20 15.30
C ARG A 195 7.64 7.12 14.93
N MET A 196 6.81 6.74 13.99
CA MET A 196 5.60 7.51 13.63
C MET A 196 4.61 7.61 14.81
N ALA A 197 4.44 6.54 15.61
CA ALA A 197 3.58 6.59 16.79
C ALA A 197 4.12 7.54 17.88
N GLU A 198 5.44 7.56 18.09
CA GLU A 198 6.10 8.53 18.97
C GLU A 198 5.88 9.97 18.50
N LEU A 199 6.06 10.26 17.21
CA LEU A 199 5.83 11.57 16.64
C LEU A 199 4.37 12.00 16.78
N PHE A 200 3.43 11.07 16.59
CA PHE A 200 2.01 11.38 16.73
C PHE A 200 1.63 11.69 18.18
N LYS A 201 2.22 10.99 19.17
CA LYS A 201 2.07 11.35 20.58
C LYS A 201 2.64 12.75 20.87
N GLN A 202 3.82 13.09 20.32
CA GLN A 202 4.40 14.44 20.43
C GLN A 202 3.50 15.52 19.81
N ALA A 203 2.73 15.18 18.77
CA ALA A 203 1.72 16.06 18.16
C ALA A 203 0.49 16.28 19.07
N GLY A 204 0.37 15.55 20.17
CA GLY A 204 -0.73 15.64 21.12
C GLY A 204 -1.84 14.61 20.92
N LEU A 205 -1.56 13.50 20.22
CA LEU A 205 -2.49 12.39 20.14
C LEU A 205 -2.64 11.73 21.52
N PRO A 206 -3.87 11.53 22.05
CA PRO A 206 -4.07 10.87 23.34
C PRO A 206 -3.59 9.42 23.35
N ASP A 207 -3.15 8.96 24.53
CA ASP A 207 -2.72 7.59 24.72
C ASP A 207 -3.85 6.60 24.36
N GLY A 208 -3.50 5.47 23.76
CA GLY A 208 -4.43 4.45 23.30
C GLY A 208 -5.08 4.70 21.93
N VAL A 209 -5.07 5.92 21.39
CA VAL A 209 -5.69 6.20 20.06
C VAL A 209 -4.92 5.52 18.94
N LEU A 210 -3.59 5.48 18.98
CA LEU A 210 -2.75 4.69 18.07
C LEU A 210 -1.93 3.68 18.88
N ASN A 211 -1.98 2.41 18.44
CA ASN A 211 -1.17 1.33 18.99
C ASN A 211 -0.42 0.63 17.84
N VAL A 212 0.81 0.20 18.06
CA VAL A 212 1.64 -0.54 17.08
C VAL A 212 2.09 -1.84 17.72
N ILE A 213 1.75 -2.95 17.08
CA ILE A 213 2.17 -4.29 17.49
C ILE A 213 2.84 -5.00 16.30
N HIS A 214 3.77 -5.89 16.61
CA HIS A 214 4.47 -6.66 15.59
C HIS A 214 4.04 -8.12 15.64
N GLY A 215 4.20 -8.83 14.53
CA GLY A 215 3.90 -10.26 14.53
C GLY A 215 3.70 -10.86 13.16
N ASP A 216 3.48 -12.17 13.20
CA ASP A 216 3.27 -13.04 12.05
C ASP A 216 1.78 -13.37 11.85
N LYS A 217 1.50 -14.48 11.16
CA LYS A 217 0.13 -14.97 10.90
C LYS A 217 -0.71 -15.10 12.17
N ALA A 218 -0.13 -15.59 13.28
CA ALA A 218 -0.88 -15.79 14.52
C ALA A 218 -1.38 -14.44 15.11
N THR A 219 -0.55 -13.40 15.04
CA THR A 219 -0.95 -12.04 15.43
C THR A 219 -2.04 -11.48 14.51
N VAL A 220 -1.91 -11.74 13.18
CA VAL A 220 -2.94 -11.32 12.21
C VAL A 220 -4.27 -12.00 12.51
N ASP A 221 -4.29 -13.31 12.70
CA ASP A 221 -5.51 -14.08 13.01
C ASP A 221 -6.19 -13.56 14.29
N ALA A 222 -5.40 -13.23 15.32
CA ALA A 222 -5.92 -12.66 16.56
C ALA A 222 -6.61 -11.28 16.31
N LEU A 223 -6.05 -10.43 15.44
CA LEU A 223 -6.68 -9.17 15.04
C LEU A 223 -7.97 -9.40 14.24
N LEU A 224 -7.95 -10.31 13.26
CA LEU A 224 -9.10 -10.57 12.39
C LEU A 224 -10.31 -11.10 13.17
N LEU A 225 -10.07 -11.90 14.21
CA LEU A 225 -11.11 -12.54 15.01
C LEU A 225 -11.53 -11.74 16.26
N HIS A 226 -10.77 -10.70 16.63
CA HIS A 226 -11.04 -9.95 17.86
C HIS A 226 -12.38 -9.22 17.80
N PRO A 227 -13.33 -9.43 18.76
CA PRO A 227 -14.70 -8.93 18.65
C PRO A 227 -14.82 -7.39 18.68
N GLN A 228 -13.88 -6.68 19.28
CA GLN A 228 -13.91 -5.22 19.38
C GLN A 228 -13.30 -4.50 18.18
N ILE A 229 -12.69 -5.21 17.21
CA ILE A 229 -12.21 -4.59 15.97
C ILE A 229 -13.37 -4.54 14.96
N ASN A 230 -13.66 -3.35 14.45
CA ASN A 230 -14.78 -3.08 13.55
C ASN A 230 -14.40 -2.99 12.07
N ALA A 231 -13.16 -2.60 11.77
CA ALA A 231 -12.67 -2.48 10.40
C ALA A 231 -11.22 -2.94 10.29
N VAL A 232 -10.90 -3.56 9.15
CA VAL A 232 -9.54 -4.04 8.82
C VAL A 232 -9.14 -3.51 7.47
N SER A 233 -7.96 -2.88 7.41
CA SER A 233 -7.31 -2.43 6.19
C SER A 233 -6.01 -3.20 5.97
N PHE A 234 -5.80 -3.69 4.76
CA PHE A 234 -4.66 -4.55 4.43
C PHE A 234 -4.06 -4.19 3.08
N VAL A 235 -2.75 -4.29 2.97
CA VAL A 235 -2.00 -4.32 1.71
C VAL A 235 -0.97 -5.44 1.77
N GLY A 236 -0.94 -6.28 0.74
CA GLY A 236 0.04 -7.37 0.61
C GLY A 236 -0.25 -8.30 -0.57
N SER A 237 0.24 -9.55 -0.53
CA SER A 237 0.02 -10.51 -1.61
C SER A 237 -1.43 -10.95 -1.72
N THR A 238 -1.87 -11.28 -2.93
CA THR A 238 -3.27 -11.64 -3.24
C THR A 238 -3.80 -12.81 -2.41
N PRO A 239 -3.08 -13.92 -2.20
CA PRO A 239 -3.61 -15.00 -1.36
C PRO A 239 -3.89 -14.55 0.08
N ILE A 240 -3.02 -13.68 0.63
CA ILE A 240 -3.20 -13.14 1.98
C ILE A 240 -4.34 -12.10 2.02
N ALA A 241 -4.44 -11.24 1.00
CA ALA A 241 -5.53 -10.26 0.89
C ALA A 241 -6.90 -10.97 0.87
N LYS A 242 -7.03 -12.03 0.07
CA LYS A 242 -8.23 -12.86 0.01
C LYS A 242 -8.55 -13.51 1.35
N TYR A 243 -7.55 -14.11 1.99
CA TYR A 243 -7.70 -14.74 3.32
C TYR A 243 -8.19 -13.73 4.37
N ILE A 244 -7.57 -12.55 4.42
CA ILE A 244 -7.94 -11.47 5.37
C ILE A 244 -9.37 -11.00 5.10
N TYR A 245 -9.71 -10.78 3.83
CA TYR A 245 -11.05 -10.36 3.44
C TYR A 245 -12.11 -11.38 3.88
N GLU A 246 -11.93 -12.65 3.51
CA GLU A 246 -12.88 -13.72 3.84
C GLU A 246 -13.03 -13.90 5.36
N THR A 247 -11.90 -13.93 6.09
CA THR A 247 -11.89 -14.14 7.54
C THR A 247 -12.52 -12.99 8.30
N ALA A 248 -12.14 -11.75 8.00
CA ALA A 248 -12.66 -10.58 8.70
C ALA A 248 -14.11 -10.28 8.32
N ALA A 249 -14.50 -10.45 7.04
CA ALA A 249 -15.88 -10.29 6.60
C ALA A 249 -16.81 -11.33 7.25
N LYS A 250 -16.38 -12.59 7.36
CA LYS A 250 -17.11 -13.63 8.10
C LYS A 250 -17.30 -13.27 9.59
N ALA A 251 -16.36 -12.54 10.18
CA ALA A 251 -16.46 -12.01 11.54
C ALA A 251 -17.26 -10.70 11.63
N GLY A 252 -17.96 -10.28 10.58
CA GLY A 252 -18.82 -9.09 10.54
C GLY A 252 -18.06 -7.76 10.50
N LYS A 253 -16.78 -7.76 10.17
CA LYS A 253 -15.94 -6.56 10.09
C LYS A 253 -16.03 -5.91 8.70
N ARG A 254 -15.84 -4.61 8.65
CA ARG A 254 -15.59 -3.89 7.39
C ARG A 254 -14.16 -4.17 6.93
N VAL A 255 -13.97 -4.47 5.64
CA VAL A 255 -12.65 -4.86 5.11
C VAL A 255 -12.36 -4.13 3.81
N GLN A 256 -11.13 -3.62 3.67
CA GLN A 256 -10.50 -3.30 2.40
C GLN A 256 -9.13 -4.00 2.37
N ALA A 257 -8.94 -4.90 1.43
CA ALA A 257 -7.72 -5.69 1.33
C ALA A 257 -7.15 -5.60 -0.09
N LEU A 258 -6.05 -4.84 -0.23
CA LEU A 258 -5.35 -4.68 -1.49
C LEU A 258 -4.41 -5.85 -1.70
N GLY A 259 -4.59 -6.51 -2.85
CA GLY A 259 -3.79 -7.64 -3.28
C GLY A 259 -2.62 -7.25 -4.18
N GLY A 260 -2.07 -8.25 -4.85
CA GLY A 260 -0.96 -8.12 -5.78
C GLY A 260 -1.35 -7.48 -7.11
N ALA A 261 -0.37 -7.37 -7.99
CA ALA A 261 -0.50 -6.72 -9.28
C ALA A 261 0.33 -7.41 -10.38
N LYS A 262 -0.07 -7.24 -11.62
CA LYS A 262 0.74 -7.46 -12.82
C LYS A 262 0.54 -6.25 -13.71
N ASN A 263 1.24 -5.16 -13.41
CA ASN A 263 1.02 -3.91 -14.11
C ASN A 263 1.67 -3.95 -15.50
N HIS A 264 0.88 -3.55 -16.48
CA HIS A 264 1.28 -3.53 -17.90
C HIS A 264 1.54 -2.10 -18.35
N ALA A 265 2.53 -1.91 -19.20
CA ALA A 265 2.68 -0.70 -20.01
C ALA A 265 2.56 -1.05 -21.47
N VAL A 266 1.64 -0.41 -22.18
CA VAL A 266 1.49 -0.52 -23.65
C VAL A 266 2.36 0.55 -24.30
N VAL A 267 3.16 0.17 -25.32
CA VAL A 267 3.94 1.12 -26.10
C VAL A 267 3.52 1.00 -27.56
N LEU A 268 2.90 2.06 -28.08
CA LEU A 268 2.45 2.14 -29.47
C LEU A 268 3.59 2.57 -30.40
N PRO A 269 3.45 2.33 -31.75
CA PRO A 269 4.49 2.69 -32.71
C PRO A 269 4.77 4.19 -32.85
N ASP A 270 3.81 5.05 -32.47
CA ASP A 270 3.90 6.51 -32.47
C ASP A 270 4.49 7.09 -31.19
N ALA A 271 4.81 6.27 -30.19
CA ALA A 271 5.39 6.73 -28.93
C ALA A 271 6.83 7.23 -29.12
N ASP A 272 7.24 8.23 -28.31
CA ASP A 272 8.66 8.52 -28.10
C ASP A 272 9.29 7.34 -27.33
N LEU A 273 10.03 6.51 -28.08
CA LEU A 273 10.60 5.27 -27.55
C LEU A 273 11.74 5.51 -26.54
N GLU A 274 12.51 6.60 -26.66
CA GLU A 274 13.56 6.94 -25.69
C GLU A 274 12.93 7.34 -24.36
N PHE A 275 11.95 8.24 -24.38
CA PHE A 275 11.17 8.61 -23.21
C PHE A 275 10.46 7.40 -22.58
N ALA A 276 9.80 6.58 -23.37
CA ALA A 276 9.13 5.37 -22.89
C ALA A 276 10.12 4.39 -22.24
N ALA A 277 11.31 4.18 -22.85
CA ALA A 277 12.32 3.29 -22.30
C ALA A 277 12.87 3.82 -20.97
N ASP A 278 13.18 5.12 -20.83
CA ASP A 278 13.62 5.71 -19.57
C ASP A 278 12.58 5.57 -18.47
N ALA A 279 11.34 5.88 -18.78
CA ALA A 279 10.20 5.75 -17.88
C ALA A 279 10.00 4.30 -17.42
N LEU A 280 10.08 3.33 -18.34
CA LEU A 280 9.94 1.90 -18.05
C LEU A 280 11.07 1.34 -17.21
N ILE A 281 12.31 1.75 -17.42
CA ILE A 281 13.46 1.34 -16.61
C ILE A 281 13.26 1.77 -15.15
N GLY A 282 12.91 3.03 -14.91
CA GLY A 282 12.63 3.53 -13.57
C GLY A 282 11.43 2.84 -12.91
N ALA A 283 10.38 2.57 -13.70
CA ALA A 283 9.17 1.92 -13.21
C ALA A 283 9.34 0.42 -12.92
N ALA A 284 10.20 -0.27 -13.66
CA ALA A 284 10.42 -1.71 -13.50
C ALA A 284 11.46 -2.04 -12.42
N TYR A 285 12.55 -1.29 -12.37
CA TYR A 285 13.70 -1.64 -11.55
C TYR A 285 13.87 -0.75 -10.30
N GLY A 286 13.15 0.37 -10.21
CA GLY A 286 13.13 1.19 -9.00
C GLY A 286 12.77 0.37 -7.78
N SER A 287 13.47 0.57 -6.65
CA SER A 287 13.31 -0.23 -5.42
C SER A 287 13.45 -1.74 -5.67
N ALA A 288 14.37 -2.15 -6.54
CA ALA A 288 14.58 -3.53 -6.97
C ALA A 288 13.29 -4.22 -7.48
N GLY A 289 12.33 -3.46 -8.05
CA GLY A 289 11.05 -3.98 -8.51
C GLY A 289 10.04 -4.30 -7.40
N GLU A 290 10.36 -4.03 -6.14
CA GLU A 290 9.50 -4.30 -4.98
C GLU A 290 8.45 -3.20 -4.76
N ARG A 291 7.75 -2.80 -5.83
CA ARG A 291 6.65 -1.83 -5.77
C ARG A 291 5.35 -2.45 -6.28
N CYS A 292 4.25 -2.22 -5.58
CA CYS A 292 2.92 -2.65 -6.01
C CYS A 292 2.49 -2.04 -7.36
N MET A 293 3.09 -0.90 -7.73
CA MET A 293 2.84 -0.22 -9.01
C MET A 293 4.01 -0.36 -10.01
N ALA A 294 5.03 -1.18 -9.71
CA ALA A 294 6.10 -1.46 -10.67
C ALA A 294 5.51 -1.99 -11.99
N ILE A 295 6.00 -1.47 -13.11
CA ILE A 295 5.68 -2.04 -14.42
C ILE A 295 6.52 -3.33 -14.56
N SER A 296 5.86 -4.47 -14.48
CA SER A 296 6.49 -5.78 -14.62
C SER A 296 6.33 -6.38 -16.01
N ALA A 297 5.37 -5.90 -16.81
CA ALA A 297 5.10 -6.35 -18.16
C ALA A 297 4.97 -5.16 -19.13
N VAL A 298 5.65 -5.24 -20.27
CA VAL A 298 5.49 -4.31 -21.39
C VAL A 298 4.79 -5.02 -22.52
N VAL A 299 3.76 -4.41 -23.10
CA VAL A 299 3.12 -4.87 -24.34
C VAL A 299 3.55 -3.94 -25.45
N ALA A 300 4.53 -4.37 -26.25
CA ALA A 300 5.05 -3.60 -27.37
C ALA A 300 4.24 -3.89 -28.62
N VAL A 301 3.62 -2.85 -29.20
CA VAL A 301 2.69 -2.97 -30.33
C VAL A 301 3.40 -2.75 -31.65
N GLY A 302 3.22 -3.68 -32.59
CA GLY A 302 3.69 -3.56 -33.97
C GLY A 302 5.18 -3.21 -34.08
N ALA A 303 5.51 -2.15 -34.80
CA ALA A 303 6.87 -1.73 -35.12
C ALA A 303 7.64 -1.18 -33.88
N ALA A 304 6.98 -0.85 -32.76
CA ALA A 304 7.65 -0.39 -31.53
C ALA A 304 8.53 -1.48 -30.89
N GLY A 305 8.24 -2.74 -31.14
CA GLY A 305 8.78 -3.85 -30.37
C GLY A 305 10.31 -3.98 -30.36
N ASP A 306 10.93 -4.16 -31.53
CA ASP A 306 12.38 -4.39 -31.59
C ASP A 306 13.23 -3.17 -31.22
N PRO A 307 12.88 -1.93 -31.64
CA PRO A 307 13.58 -0.74 -31.18
C PRO A 307 13.49 -0.55 -29.66
N LEU A 308 12.30 -0.71 -29.09
CA LEU A 308 12.10 -0.58 -27.64
C LEU A 308 12.93 -1.59 -26.84
N VAL A 309 12.95 -2.88 -27.26
CA VAL A 309 13.75 -3.91 -26.56
C VAL A 309 15.24 -3.58 -26.58
N LYS A 310 15.77 -3.06 -27.69
CA LYS A 310 17.16 -2.62 -27.79
C LYS A 310 17.49 -1.47 -26.84
N LEU A 311 16.57 -0.52 -26.69
CA LEU A 311 16.72 0.60 -25.74
C LEU A 311 16.68 0.11 -24.28
N LEU A 312 15.69 -0.74 -23.97
CA LEU A 312 15.58 -1.35 -22.63
C LEU A 312 16.81 -2.17 -22.28
N GLU A 313 17.34 -2.98 -23.21
CA GLU A 313 18.57 -3.75 -23.01
C GLU A 313 19.75 -2.84 -22.68
N LYS A 314 19.96 -1.79 -23.48
CA LYS A 314 21.05 -0.83 -23.27
C LYS A 314 20.97 -0.19 -21.89
N LYS A 315 19.78 0.31 -21.53
CA LYS A 315 19.56 1.04 -20.27
C LYS A 315 19.61 0.11 -19.05
N ALA A 316 19.04 -1.10 -19.12
CA ALA A 316 19.07 -2.07 -18.03
C ALA A 316 20.51 -2.52 -17.68
N LYS A 317 21.38 -2.68 -18.70
CA LYS A 317 22.80 -3.02 -18.50
C LYS A 317 23.61 -1.90 -17.83
N GLN A 318 23.14 -0.66 -17.83
CA GLN A 318 23.82 0.49 -17.24
C GLN A 318 23.54 0.66 -15.76
N ILE A 319 22.51 -0.01 -15.21
CA ILE A 319 22.14 0.09 -13.80
C ILE A 319 23.25 -0.45 -12.91
N LYS A 320 23.68 0.38 -11.96
CA LYS A 320 24.72 0.05 -10.97
C LYS A 320 24.08 -0.34 -9.66
N LEU A 321 24.31 -1.59 -9.24
CA LEU A 321 23.77 -2.10 -7.98
C LEU A 321 24.47 -1.45 -6.78
N GLY A 322 23.69 -1.05 -5.78
CA GLY A 322 24.15 -0.30 -4.62
C GLY A 322 24.30 1.20 -4.86
N VAL A 323 24.04 1.69 -6.09
CA VAL A 323 24.08 3.12 -6.46
C VAL A 323 22.73 3.55 -7.04
N ASP A 324 22.29 2.90 -8.11
CA ASP A 324 21.01 3.20 -8.78
C ASP A 324 19.89 2.31 -8.25
N MET A 325 20.21 1.07 -7.87
CA MET A 325 19.27 0.08 -7.39
C MET A 325 19.82 -0.63 -6.15
N GLY A 326 19.03 -0.68 -5.09
CA GLY A 326 19.33 -1.38 -3.85
C GLY A 326 19.13 -2.91 -3.92
N PRO A 327 19.35 -3.62 -2.80
CA PRO A 327 19.08 -5.06 -2.67
C PRO A 327 17.59 -5.34 -2.54
N LEU A 328 17.20 -6.61 -2.63
CA LEU A 328 15.89 -7.09 -2.18
C LEU A 328 15.86 -7.22 -0.65
N VAL A 329 14.65 -7.20 -0.08
CA VAL A 329 14.46 -7.11 1.38
C VAL A 329 14.98 -8.31 2.15
N THR A 330 14.97 -9.52 1.59
CA THR A 330 15.48 -10.75 2.23
C THR A 330 16.22 -11.64 1.25
N ARG A 331 17.12 -12.48 1.78
CA ARG A 331 17.81 -13.52 1.01
C ARG A 331 16.82 -14.49 0.35
N GLN A 332 15.81 -14.95 1.11
CA GLN A 332 14.80 -15.87 0.58
C GLN A 332 14.11 -15.27 -0.63
N HIS A 333 13.63 -14.03 -0.54
CA HIS A 333 12.95 -13.37 -1.65
C HIS A 333 13.86 -13.16 -2.86
N ARG A 334 15.13 -12.78 -2.63
CA ARG A 334 16.13 -12.71 -3.70
C ARG A 334 16.27 -14.04 -4.46
N ASP A 335 16.35 -15.15 -3.73
CA ASP A 335 16.55 -16.48 -4.32
C ASP A 335 15.27 -16.92 -5.07
N GLU A 336 14.09 -16.63 -4.54
CA GLU A 336 12.79 -16.84 -5.22
C GLU A 336 12.74 -16.05 -6.54
N VAL A 337 13.08 -14.76 -6.52
CA VAL A 337 13.10 -13.92 -7.73
C VAL A 337 14.12 -14.44 -8.75
N ALA A 338 15.32 -14.84 -8.29
CA ALA A 338 16.34 -15.39 -9.17
C ALA A 338 15.88 -16.68 -9.87
N SER A 339 15.06 -17.51 -9.22
CA SER A 339 14.53 -18.75 -9.80
C SER A 339 13.62 -18.50 -11.01
N TYR A 340 12.95 -17.35 -11.09
CA TYR A 340 12.11 -16.99 -12.25
C TYR A 340 12.93 -16.79 -13.52
N ILE A 341 14.26 -16.54 -13.44
CA ILE A 341 15.13 -16.48 -14.62
C ILE A 341 15.19 -17.85 -15.30
N ASP A 342 15.33 -18.91 -14.53
CA ASP A 342 15.37 -20.27 -15.06
C ASP A 342 13.98 -20.75 -15.52
N ILE A 343 12.91 -20.34 -14.82
CA ILE A 343 11.52 -20.59 -15.24
C ILE A 343 11.28 -19.98 -16.63
N GLY A 344 11.57 -18.68 -16.80
CA GLY A 344 11.38 -17.99 -18.08
C GLY A 344 12.18 -18.60 -19.24
N LEU A 345 13.44 -19.00 -18.99
CA LEU A 345 14.25 -19.72 -19.97
C LEU A 345 13.66 -21.06 -20.36
N LYS A 346 13.20 -21.83 -19.37
CA LYS A 346 12.59 -23.17 -19.58
C LYS A 346 11.29 -23.08 -20.36
N GLU A 347 10.54 -21.99 -20.19
CA GLU A 347 9.28 -21.72 -20.91
C GLU A 347 9.51 -21.20 -22.34
N GLY A 348 10.76 -20.95 -22.73
CA GLY A 348 11.12 -20.49 -24.08
C GLY A 348 11.10 -18.97 -24.25
N ALA A 349 10.98 -18.20 -23.18
CA ALA A 349 11.15 -16.75 -23.26
C ALA A 349 12.58 -16.35 -23.63
N ARG A 350 12.75 -15.31 -24.42
CA ARG A 350 14.07 -14.82 -24.81
C ARG A 350 14.69 -13.95 -23.72
N LEU A 351 15.66 -14.47 -23.00
CA LEU A 351 16.44 -13.70 -22.02
C LEU A 351 17.37 -12.71 -22.76
N VAL A 352 17.13 -11.42 -22.61
CA VAL A 352 17.88 -10.32 -23.24
C VAL A 352 18.94 -9.77 -22.30
N VAL A 353 18.59 -9.60 -21.02
CA VAL A 353 19.53 -9.22 -19.94
C VAL A 353 19.42 -10.23 -18.81
N ASP A 354 20.54 -10.76 -18.37
CA ASP A 354 20.64 -11.77 -17.32
C ASP A 354 21.21 -11.14 -16.04
N ALA A 355 20.40 -11.01 -15.02
CA ALA A 355 20.75 -10.47 -13.71
C ALA A 355 21.99 -11.16 -13.09
N ARG A 356 22.18 -12.44 -13.32
CA ARG A 356 23.25 -13.27 -12.75
C ARG A 356 24.63 -12.93 -13.31
N LYS A 357 24.69 -12.21 -14.44
CA LYS A 357 25.92 -11.77 -15.12
C LYS A 357 26.35 -10.36 -14.74
N GLN A 358 25.52 -9.62 -14.03
CA GLN A 358 25.85 -8.28 -13.56
C GLN A 358 26.76 -8.36 -12.31
N GLN A 359 27.69 -7.41 -12.21
CA GLN A 359 28.53 -7.27 -11.04
C GLN A 359 27.64 -6.84 -9.84
N THR A 360 27.65 -7.63 -8.78
CA THR A 360 26.94 -7.36 -7.54
C THR A 360 27.90 -7.03 -6.41
N PRO A 361 27.51 -6.22 -5.42
CA PRO A 361 28.22 -6.14 -4.15
C PRO A 361 28.41 -7.54 -3.54
N GLN A 362 29.55 -7.75 -2.84
CA GLN A 362 29.85 -9.06 -2.25
C GLN A 362 28.94 -9.44 -1.10
N GLU A 363 28.45 -8.45 -0.37
CA GLU A 363 27.53 -8.59 0.77
C GLU A 363 26.11 -8.17 0.38
N GLY A 364 25.13 -8.55 1.21
CA GLY A 364 23.74 -8.17 1.02
C GLY A 364 22.95 -9.09 0.09
N PHE A 365 21.71 -8.67 -0.18
CA PHE A 365 20.74 -9.47 -0.93
C PHE A 365 20.51 -8.92 -2.34
N TYR A 366 21.59 -8.52 -3.00
CA TYR A 366 21.53 -7.94 -4.33
C TYR A 366 21.21 -8.97 -5.41
N LEU A 367 20.43 -8.55 -6.40
CA LEU A 367 20.16 -9.25 -7.65
C LEU A 367 20.16 -8.22 -8.77
N GLY A 368 20.81 -8.50 -9.88
CA GLY A 368 20.82 -7.64 -11.05
C GLY A 368 19.46 -7.53 -11.75
N THR A 369 19.42 -6.74 -12.82
CA THR A 369 18.23 -6.58 -13.66
C THR A 369 18.12 -7.73 -14.65
N SER A 370 16.90 -8.24 -14.85
CA SER A 370 16.59 -9.18 -15.95
C SER A 370 15.57 -8.58 -16.90
N LEU A 371 15.79 -8.81 -18.20
CA LEU A 371 14.87 -8.44 -19.27
C LEU A 371 14.58 -9.67 -20.11
N PHE A 372 13.30 -10.00 -20.24
CA PHE A 372 12.83 -11.05 -21.14
C PHE A 372 12.02 -10.46 -22.28
N ASP A 373 12.17 -11.00 -23.48
CA ASP A 373 11.37 -10.69 -24.66
C ASP A 373 10.61 -11.93 -25.11
N ARG A 374 9.55 -11.73 -25.92
CA ARG A 374 8.69 -12.78 -26.49
C ARG A 374 8.02 -13.65 -25.41
N VAL A 375 7.66 -13.04 -24.31
CA VAL A 375 6.87 -13.67 -23.26
C VAL A 375 5.41 -13.76 -23.71
N THR A 376 4.73 -14.86 -23.38
CA THR A 376 3.31 -15.05 -23.68
C THR A 376 2.47 -15.12 -22.40
N PRO A 377 1.14 -14.89 -22.50
CA PRO A 377 0.24 -14.92 -21.33
C PRO A 377 0.14 -16.29 -20.64
N GLU A 378 0.56 -17.37 -21.32
CA GLU A 378 0.52 -18.74 -20.79
C GLU A 378 1.70 -19.05 -19.88
N MET A 379 2.79 -18.30 -19.96
CA MET A 379 4.01 -18.52 -19.20
C MET A 379 3.85 -18.14 -17.71
N GLU A 380 4.45 -18.90 -16.81
CA GLU A 380 4.44 -18.63 -15.36
C GLU A 380 5.12 -17.30 -15.00
N ILE A 381 6.18 -16.94 -15.75
CA ILE A 381 6.87 -15.66 -15.59
C ILE A 381 5.94 -14.47 -15.86
N TYR A 382 4.87 -14.66 -16.68
CA TYR A 382 3.82 -13.66 -16.90
C TYR A 382 2.73 -13.73 -15.83
N LYS A 383 2.22 -14.94 -15.50
CA LYS A 383 1.08 -15.12 -14.59
C LYS A 383 1.34 -14.67 -13.17
N ASN A 384 2.57 -14.88 -12.68
CA ASN A 384 2.93 -14.62 -11.30
C ASN A 384 3.42 -13.19 -11.09
N GLU A 385 3.04 -12.59 -9.94
CA GLU A 385 3.66 -11.37 -9.44
C GLU A 385 5.02 -11.72 -8.85
N ILE A 386 6.11 -11.39 -9.57
CA ILE A 386 7.49 -11.77 -9.17
C ILE A 386 8.00 -10.87 -8.05
N PHE A 387 7.62 -9.60 -8.07
CA PHE A 387 7.99 -8.58 -7.08
C PHE A 387 9.50 -8.39 -6.94
N GLY A 388 10.19 -8.33 -8.07
CA GLY A 388 11.66 -8.24 -8.16
C GLY A 388 12.10 -7.61 -9.47
N PRO A 389 13.43 -7.45 -9.73
CA PRO A 389 13.97 -6.70 -10.86
C PRO A 389 13.92 -7.51 -12.17
N ILE A 390 12.75 -7.98 -12.54
CA ILE A 390 12.49 -8.72 -13.79
C ILE A 390 11.40 -8.00 -14.59
N LEU A 391 11.78 -7.53 -15.77
CA LEU A 391 10.88 -6.93 -16.75
C LEU A 391 10.65 -7.92 -17.90
N ILE A 392 9.39 -8.12 -18.27
CA ILE A 392 9.02 -8.98 -19.40
C ILE A 392 8.37 -8.16 -20.51
N VAL A 393 8.62 -8.55 -21.77
CA VAL A 393 8.05 -7.91 -22.95
C VAL A 393 7.20 -8.92 -23.71
N LEU A 394 5.93 -8.58 -23.88
CA LEU A 394 4.98 -9.25 -24.76
C LEU A 394 4.89 -8.49 -26.07
N ARG A 395 4.53 -9.17 -27.14
CA ARG A 395 4.34 -8.59 -28.46
C ARG A 395 2.86 -8.63 -28.83
N ALA A 396 2.34 -7.53 -29.35
CA ALA A 396 0.98 -7.42 -29.89
C ALA A 396 1.04 -6.76 -31.25
N ASN A 397 0.15 -7.13 -32.14
CA ASN A 397 0.08 -6.53 -33.48
C ASN A 397 -0.73 -5.22 -33.48
N THR A 398 -1.71 -5.13 -32.60
CA THR A 398 -2.66 -4.02 -32.52
C THR A 398 -2.90 -3.59 -31.07
N ILE A 399 -3.46 -2.39 -30.89
CA ILE A 399 -3.92 -1.92 -29.58
C ILE A 399 -5.03 -2.82 -29.02
N ASP A 400 -5.86 -3.43 -29.88
CA ASP A 400 -6.92 -4.36 -29.47
C ASP A 400 -6.35 -5.61 -28.78
N GLU A 401 -5.30 -6.18 -29.35
CA GLU A 401 -4.59 -7.30 -28.72
C GLU A 401 -3.98 -6.88 -27.37
N ALA A 402 -3.37 -5.70 -27.30
CA ALA A 402 -2.79 -5.19 -26.07
C ALA A 402 -3.85 -5.01 -24.96
N ILE A 403 -4.98 -4.38 -25.27
CA ILE A 403 -6.12 -4.23 -24.36
C ILE A 403 -6.67 -5.61 -23.95
N SER A 404 -6.79 -6.54 -24.88
CA SER A 404 -7.25 -7.91 -24.59
C SER A 404 -6.32 -8.65 -23.62
N ILE A 405 -5.00 -8.53 -23.78
CA ILE A 405 -4.02 -9.11 -22.86
C ILE A 405 -4.24 -8.57 -21.44
N ILE A 406 -4.35 -7.25 -21.29
CA ILE A 406 -4.56 -6.59 -19.99
C ILE A 406 -5.89 -7.03 -19.38
N ASN A 407 -6.97 -7.00 -20.17
CA ASN A 407 -8.31 -7.30 -19.67
C ASN A 407 -8.49 -8.77 -19.26
N LYS A 408 -7.75 -9.71 -19.85
CA LYS A 408 -7.75 -11.13 -19.45
C LYS A 408 -6.92 -11.40 -18.21
N ASN A 409 -6.02 -10.49 -17.80
CA ASN A 409 -5.22 -10.69 -16.61
C ASN A 409 -6.09 -10.64 -15.34
N PRO A 410 -5.89 -11.53 -14.37
CA PRO A 410 -6.64 -11.53 -13.10
C PRO A 410 -6.31 -10.34 -12.21
N TYR A 411 -5.16 -9.69 -12.40
CA TYR A 411 -4.77 -8.48 -11.69
C TYR A 411 -5.18 -7.24 -12.48
N ALA A 412 -5.58 -6.20 -11.76
CA ALA A 412 -6.02 -4.95 -12.37
C ALA A 412 -5.75 -3.73 -11.46
N ASN A 413 -4.51 -3.64 -10.94
CA ASN A 413 -4.12 -2.55 -10.06
C ASN A 413 -3.82 -1.28 -10.87
N GLY A 414 -2.82 -1.33 -11.75
CA GLY A 414 -2.43 -0.21 -12.60
C GLY A 414 -2.02 -0.63 -14.00
N THR A 415 -2.09 0.31 -14.93
CA THR A 415 -1.60 0.15 -16.30
C THR A 415 -1.17 1.51 -16.87
N ALA A 416 -0.36 1.49 -17.92
CA ALA A 416 0.02 2.71 -18.63
C ALA A 416 -0.01 2.49 -20.15
N ILE A 417 -0.14 3.58 -20.90
CA ILE A 417 0.06 3.61 -22.36
C ILE A 417 1.02 4.75 -22.72
N PHE A 418 1.94 4.48 -23.63
CA PHE A 418 2.82 5.45 -24.26
C PHE A 418 2.40 5.64 -25.71
N THR A 419 2.00 6.85 -26.09
CA THR A 419 1.49 7.22 -27.40
C THR A 419 1.44 8.73 -27.56
N GLU A 420 1.57 9.23 -28.77
CA GLU A 420 1.28 10.63 -29.13
C GLU A 420 -0.17 10.83 -29.62
N SER A 421 -0.92 9.74 -29.81
CA SER A 421 -2.31 9.75 -30.27
C SER A 421 -3.32 9.94 -29.14
N GLY A 422 -3.95 11.11 -29.05
CA GLY A 422 -5.04 11.36 -28.09
C GLY A 422 -6.24 10.41 -28.29
N GLY A 423 -6.51 9.99 -29.54
CA GLY A 423 -7.57 9.01 -29.83
C GLY A 423 -7.27 7.63 -29.26
N ALA A 424 -6.02 7.14 -29.42
CA ALA A 424 -5.58 5.87 -28.85
C ALA A 424 -5.57 5.91 -27.30
N ALA A 425 -5.09 7.01 -26.72
CA ALA A 425 -5.09 7.22 -25.28
C ALA A 425 -6.51 7.17 -24.69
N ARG A 426 -7.45 7.92 -25.27
CA ARG A 426 -8.85 7.94 -24.83
C ARG A 426 -9.52 6.57 -24.97
N ARG A 427 -9.25 5.87 -26.07
CA ARG A 427 -9.75 4.52 -26.29
C ARG A 427 -9.22 3.56 -25.22
N PHE A 428 -7.92 3.59 -24.96
CA PHE A 428 -7.28 2.78 -23.93
C PHE A 428 -7.89 3.03 -22.56
N GLU A 429 -8.02 4.30 -22.14
CA GLU A 429 -8.65 4.70 -20.89
C GLU A 429 -10.05 4.11 -20.71
N ASN A 430 -10.87 4.11 -21.76
CA ASN A 430 -12.24 3.65 -21.71
C ASN A 430 -12.38 2.11 -21.72
N GLU A 431 -11.48 1.40 -22.40
CA GLU A 431 -11.64 -0.04 -22.66
C GLU A 431 -10.86 -0.93 -21.69
N VAL A 432 -9.83 -0.42 -20.99
CA VAL A 432 -9.08 -1.23 -20.01
C VAL A 432 -9.83 -1.39 -18.70
N GLN A 433 -9.86 -2.63 -18.19
CA GLN A 433 -10.52 -2.99 -16.92
C GLN A 433 -9.52 -2.97 -15.77
N VAL A 434 -9.00 -1.79 -15.44
CA VAL A 434 -7.94 -1.57 -14.46
C VAL A 434 -8.27 -0.35 -13.59
N GLY A 435 -7.91 -0.38 -12.32
CA GLY A 435 -8.28 0.67 -11.37
C GLY A 435 -7.55 1.99 -11.57
N MET A 436 -6.30 1.97 -12.03
CA MET A 436 -5.47 3.17 -12.24
C MET A 436 -4.81 3.16 -13.62
N VAL A 437 -4.99 4.21 -14.40
CA VAL A 437 -4.51 4.31 -15.79
C VAL A 437 -3.59 5.52 -15.93
N GLY A 438 -2.41 5.30 -16.51
CA GLY A 438 -1.46 6.35 -16.87
C GLY A 438 -1.38 6.55 -18.39
N ILE A 439 -1.41 7.80 -18.84
CA ILE A 439 -1.16 8.17 -20.23
C ILE A 439 0.18 8.89 -20.25
N ASN A 440 1.20 8.27 -20.83
CA ASN A 440 2.61 8.71 -20.78
C ASN A 440 3.16 8.88 -19.35
N VAL A 441 2.51 8.23 -18.38
CA VAL A 441 2.92 8.17 -16.97
C VAL A 441 3.02 6.69 -16.58
N PRO A 442 4.21 6.14 -16.34
CA PRO A 442 4.40 4.70 -16.16
C PRO A 442 3.79 4.17 -14.85
N ILE A 443 3.81 5.00 -13.80
CA ILE A 443 3.31 4.64 -12.46
C ILE A 443 2.22 5.62 -12.06
N PRO A 444 0.94 5.37 -12.41
CA PRO A 444 -0.17 6.31 -12.17
C PRO A 444 -0.66 6.26 -10.72
N VAL A 445 0.23 6.39 -9.73
CA VAL A 445 -0.17 6.52 -8.32
C VAL A 445 -0.91 7.83 -8.13
N PRO A 446 -2.18 7.82 -7.70
CA PRO A 446 -2.94 9.05 -7.55
C PRO A 446 -2.37 9.93 -6.44
N VAL A 447 -2.58 11.24 -6.57
CA VAL A 447 -2.32 12.19 -5.49
C VAL A 447 -3.26 11.95 -4.31
N ALA A 448 -2.93 12.42 -3.10
CA ALA A 448 -3.55 12.02 -1.85
C ALA A 448 -5.08 12.22 -1.76
N PHE A 449 -5.66 13.16 -2.52
CA PHE A 449 -7.10 13.42 -2.52
C PHE A 449 -7.90 12.60 -3.55
N TYR A 450 -7.23 11.81 -4.41
CA TYR A 450 -7.82 10.70 -5.17
C TYR A 450 -7.50 9.38 -4.48
N SER A 451 -8.33 8.36 -4.70
CA SER A 451 -8.17 7.08 -4.00
C SER A 451 -7.31 6.10 -4.79
N PHE A 452 -6.48 5.36 -4.07
CA PHE A 452 -5.62 4.31 -4.60
C PHE A 452 -6.30 2.94 -4.48
N GLY A 453 -6.45 2.24 -5.58
CA GLY A 453 -6.97 0.87 -5.55
C GLY A 453 -7.13 0.26 -6.92
N GLY A 454 -7.08 -1.06 -6.96
CA GLY A 454 -7.26 -1.87 -8.16
C GLY A 454 -8.68 -2.42 -8.29
N TRP A 455 -8.87 -3.17 -9.38
CA TRP A 455 -10.06 -3.99 -9.61
C TRP A 455 -9.69 -5.48 -9.53
N LYS A 456 -10.63 -6.36 -9.77
CA LYS A 456 -10.46 -7.83 -9.82
C LYS A 456 -9.71 -8.37 -8.57
N SER A 457 -8.69 -9.20 -8.77
CA SER A 457 -7.91 -9.78 -7.66
C SER A 457 -6.89 -8.82 -7.02
N SER A 458 -6.80 -7.57 -7.49
CA SER A 458 -5.96 -6.55 -6.87
C SER A 458 -6.67 -5.79 -5.74
N LEU A 459 -7.97 -5.99 -5.53
CA LEU A 459 -8.72 -5.43 -4.40
C LEU A 459 -9.85 -6.36 -4.00
N PHE A 460 -9.97 -6.64 -2.70
CA PHE A 460 -11.11 -7.28 -2.07
C PHE A 460 -11.78 -6.29 -1.12
N GLY A 461 -13.08 -6.05 -1.33
CA GLY A 461 -13.86 -4.95 -0.73
C GLY A 461 -14.13 -3.84 -1.75
N ASP A 462 -15.04 -2.91 -1.40
CA ASP A 462 -15.58 -1.93 -2.35
C ASP A 462 -14.88 -0.57 -2.32
N LEU A 463 -14.18 -0.24 -1.21
CA LEU A 463 -13.60 1.07 -1.00
C LEU A 463 -12.07 1.06 -1.11
N HIS A 464 -11.54 2.03 -1.81
CA HIS A 464 -10.13 2.22 -2.05
C HIS A 464 -9.40 2.91 -0.89
N MET A 465 -8.05 2.89 -0.91
CA MET A 465 -7.20 3.56 0.07
C MET A 465 -7.17 5.07 -0.14
N HIS A 466 -6.98 5.79 0.96
CA HIS A 466 -6.92 7.25 1.06
C HIS A 466 -7.99 8.02 0.26
N GLY A 467 -7.86 9.33 0.07
CA GLY A 467 -8.88 10.14 -0.57
C GLY A 467 -10.24 10.09 0.15
N THR A 468 -11.28 10.46 -0.57
CA THR A 468 -12.65 10.51 -0.03
C THR A 468 -13.23 9.12 0.28
N GLU A 469 -12.76 8.08 -0.41
CA GLU A 469 -13.22 6.71 -0.15
C GLU A 469 -12.74 6.18 1.20
N ALA A 470 -11.54 6.54 1.64
CA ALA A 470 -11.08 6.20 2.97
C ALA A 470 -11.96 6.84 4.06
N VAL A 471 -12.44 8.07 3.85
CA VAL A 471 -13.40 8.70 4.77
C VAL A 471 -14.70 7.89 4.85
N LYS A 472 -15.20 7.39 3.71
CA LYS A 472 -16.37 6.48 3.67
C LYS A 472 -16.05 5.15 4.36
N PHE A 473 -14.85 4.61 4.16
CA PHE A 473 -14.40 3.36 4.79
C PHE A 473 -14.36 3.46 6.31
N TYR A 474 -13.85 4.55 6.86
CA TYR A 474 -13.68 4.75 8.30
C TYR A 474 -14.88 5.41 9.00
N THR A 475 -15.98 5.66 8.28
CA THR A 475 -17.21 6.22 8.86
C THR A 475 -18.46 5.43 8.48
N ARG A 476 -19.52 5.60 9.29
CA ARG A 476 -20.88 5.13 8.99
C ARG A 476 -21.78 6.34 8.85
N THR A 477 -22.62 6.33 7.84
CA THR A 477 -23.65 7.35 7.66
C THR A 477 -24.87 7.00 8.54
N LYS A 478 -25.32 7.98 9.32
CA LYS A 478 -26.59 7.92 10.05
C LYS A 478 -27.53 8.94 9.41
N VAL A 479 -28.72 8.52 9.06
CA VAL A 479 -29.78 9.40 8.59
C VAL A 479 -30.68 9.74 9.79
N VAL A 480 -30.95 11.02 9.98
CA VAL A 480 -31.83 11.53 11.04
C VAL A 480 -32.97 12.26 10.37
N THR A 481 -34.18 11.81 10.65
CA THR A 481 -35.42 12.46 10.20
C THR A 481 -36.05 13.10 11.41
N THR A 482 -36.36 14.39 11.33
CA THR A 482 -36.83 15.21 12.45
C THR A 482 -38.15 15.87 12.11
N ARG A 483 -39.12 15.79 13.00
CA ARG A 483 -40.34 16.60 13.00
C ARG A 483 -40.50 17.27 14.35
N TRP A 484 -40.76 18.56 14.34
CA TRP A 484 -41.10 19.31 15.56
C TRP A 484 -42.59 19.61 15.57
N PRO A 485 -43.44 18.82 16.31
CA PRO A 485 -44.85 19.01 16.30
C PRO A 485 -45.24 20.30 16.99
N HIS A 486 -46.20 21.02 16.42
CA HIS A 486 -46.92 22.13 17.03
C HIS A 486 -48.27 21.63 17.59
N GLN A 487 -48.99 22.48 18.39
CA GLN A 487 -50.25 22.10 19.00
C GLN A 487 -51.31 21.60 17.99
N ASP A 488 -51.25 22.11 16.75
CA ASP A 488 -52.18 21.78 15.66
C ASP A 488 -51.65 20.66 14.74
N THR A 489 -50.50 20.02 15.06
CA THR A 489 -49.95 18.95 14.23
C THR A 489 -50.81 17.68 14.43
N PRO A 490 -51.44 17.12 13.38
CA PRO A 490 -52.18 15.87 13.51
C PRO A 490 -51.32 14.75 14.07
N ALA A 491 -51.88 13.94 14.95
CA ALA A 491 -51.20 12.74 15.41
C ALA A 491 -50.89 11.82 14.21
N PRO A 492 -49.74 11.15 14.20
CA PRO A 492 -49.44 10.20 13.13
C PRO A 492 -50.48 9.08 13.13
N GLY A 493 -51.12 8.82 11.97
CA GLY A 493 -52.00 7.71 11.75
C GLY A 493 -51.28 6.36 11.73
N PHE A 494 -52.04 5.27 11.61
CA PHE A 494 -51.51 3.93 11.43
C PHE A 494 -51.08 3.66 9.98
N ASP A 495 -51.30 4.60 9.08
CA ASP A 495 -50.98 4.49 7.66
C ASP A 495 -49.52 4.83 7.41
N MET A 496 -48.91 4.20 6.38
CA MET A 496 -47.59 4.53 5.95
C MET A 496 -47.50 6.02 5.57
N PRO A 497 -46.60 6.82 6.15
CA PRO A 497 -46.49 8.23 5.77
C PRO A 497 -46.10 8.35 4.30
N THR A 498 -46.87 9.14 3.55
CA THR A 498 -46.57 9.48 2.14
C THR A 498 -46.17 10.94 2.03
N LEU A 499 -45.57 11.32 0.89
CA LEU A 499 -45.19 12.70 0.61
C LEU A 499 -46.33 13.58 0.14
N SER A 500 -47.58 13.01 0.09
CA SER A 500 -48.77 13.73 -0.33
C SER A 500 -49.33 14.57 0.81
#